data_ff3267773d10e2812801bfd8a2b78247
#
_entry.id   ff3267773d10e2812801bfd8a2b78247
#
_cell.length_a   1.000
_cell.length_b   1.000
_cell.length_c   1.000
_cell.angle_alpha   90.00
_cell.angle_beta   90.00
_cell.angle_gamma   90.00
#
_symmetry.space_group_name_H-M   'P 1'
#
loop_
_entity.id
_entity.type
_entity.pdbx_description
1 polymer ?
#
loop_
_entity_poly.entity_id
_entity_poly.type
_entity_poly.pdbx_seq_one_letter_code
_entity_poly.pdbx_strand_id
1 'polypeptide(L)'
;MIKGISALELLHRETASTNRIKTLCGTLDKMLCGGIIIGKGIIELCGVPGSGKTLLCKILALNIQIPKSIGGPGLNAIYIDSEGGFSDNRLREISKSTLNYINAKKKTEDMTCENLIKNIKYIRIFDLEELINVLTLLPSMCKNNNIGIIIIDSISMLIRICNLNNQPYRLKMQQKIAKTLENMSKEYSLSIIVTNHMTKKYFDDQKKKDQFANVATGKKNLEPSLGLSWNSLICERLILKREKDLKADSEALNTISVTNSFGEVAFFKINLNGIQDY
;
A
#
# COMPACT_ATOMS: atom_id res chain seq x y z
N MET A 1 -20.12 16.45 23.79
CA MET A 1 -21.05 16.88 22.72
C MET A 1 -20.62 16.25 21.41
N ILE A 2 -21.44 15.39 20.82
CA ILE A 2 -21.21 14.83 19.47
C ILE A 2 -21.61 15.94 18.49
N LYS A 3 -20.62 16.54 17.80
CA LYS A 3 -20.89 17.49 16.71
C LYS A 3 -21.14 16.70 15.44
N GLY A 4 -22.39 16.70 14.97
CA GLY A 4 -22.74 16.22 13.63
C GLY A 4 -22.20 17.18 12.56
N ILE A 5 -21.84 16.66 11.41
CA ILE A 5 -21.52 17.42 10.19
C ILE A 5 -22.58 17.11 9.15
N SER A 6 -22.85 18.04 8.22
CA SER A 6 -23.80 17.80 7.12
C SER A 6 -23.21 16.79 6.12
N ALA A 7 -24.09 16.07 5.40
CA ALA A 7 -23.65 15.17 4.33
C ALA A 7 -22.89 15.91 3.21
N LEU A 8 -23.27 17.17 2.92
CA LEU A 8 -22.57 18.02 1.96
C LEU A 8 -21.15 18.37 2.43
N GLU A 9 -20.98 18.69 3.72
CA GLU A 9 -19.66 18.97 4.29
C GLU A 9 -18.76 17.72 4.29
N LEU A 10 -19.34 16.54 4.55
CA LEU A 10 -18.63 15.26 4.42
C LEU A 10 -18.18 15.04 2.98
N LEU A 11 -19.07 15.25 1.99
CA LEU A 11 -18.76 15.11 0.57
C LEU A 11 -17.62 16.05 0.15
N HIS A 12 -17.66 17.32 0.58
CA HIS A 12 -16.60 18.29 0.28
C HIS A 12 -15.25 17.87 0.88
N ARG A 13 -15.22 17.27 2.08
CA ARG A 13 -14.00 16.74 2.68
C ARG A 13 -13.45 15.54 1.88
N GLU A 14 -14.29 14.65 1.42
CA GLU A 14 -13.89 13.48 0.64
C GLU A 14 -13.40 13.86 -0.77
N THR A 15 -13.96 14.91 -1.37
CA THR A 15 -13.58 15.36 -2.71
C THR A 15 -12.40 16.32 -2.73
N ALA A 16 -11.95 16.84 -1.59
CA ALA A 16 -10.81 17.74 -1.51
C ALA A 16 -9.53 17.06 -2.04
N SER A 17 -8.93 17.64 -3.07
CA SER A 17 -7.71 17.09 -3.72
C SER A 17 -6.53 16.90 -2.77
N THR A 18 -6.44 17.75 -1.74
CA THR A 18 -5.38 17.68 -0.71
C THR A 18 -5.52 16.51 0.25
N ASN A 19 -6.67 15.81 0.26
CA ASN A 19 -6.89 14.62 1.09
C ASN A 19 -6.57 13.30 0.36
N ARG A 20 -5.82 13.36 -0.74
CA ARG A 20 -5.45 12.19 -1.54
C ARG A 20 -3.97 12.16 -1.85
N ILE A 21 -3.40 10.97 -1.82
CA ILE A 21 -2.02 10.71 -2.22
C ILE A 21 -2.06 10.26 -3.68
N LYS A 22 -1.57 11.09 -4.59
CA LYS A 22 -1.46 10.76 -6.01
C LYS A 22 -0.33 9.76 -6.25
N THR A 23 -0.53 8.82 -7.14
CA THR A 23 0.52 7.89 -7.58
C THR A 23 1.41 8.51 -8.65
N LEU A 24 0.96 9.59 -9.29
CA LEU A 24 1.53 10.25 -10.47
C LEU A 24 1.49 9.36 -11.73
N CYS A 25 0.66 8.33 -11.73
CA CYS A 25 0.27 7.54 -12.88
C CYS A 25 -1.20 7.81 -13.16
N GLY A 26 -1.53 8.41 -14.29
CA GLY A 26 -2.88 8.89 -14.60
C GLY A 26 -3.92 7.77 -14.67
N THR A 27 -3.56 6.60 -15.21
CA THR A 27 -4.42 5.42 -15.27
C THR A 27 -4.75 4.89 -13.87
N LEU A 28 -3.74 4.81 -12.99
CA LEU A 28 -3.92 4.35 -11.62
C LEU A 28 -4.66 5.38 -10.77
N ASP A 29 -4.32 6.66 -10.89
CA ASP A 29 -5.01 7.74 -10.18
C ASP A 29 -6.49 7.85 -10.62
N LYS A 30 -6.82 7.61 -11.90
CA LYS A 30 -8.20 7.57 -12.38
C LYS A 30 -8.99 6.42 -11.73
N MET A 31 -8.45 5.20 -11.68
CA MET A 31 -9.06 4.04 -11.02
C MET A 31 -9.28 4.31 -9.52
N LEU A 32 -8.35 5.02 -8.87
CA LEU A 32 -8.42 5.40 -7.46
C LEU A 32 -9.21 6.71 -7.23
N CYS A 33 -9.97 7.18 -8.22
CA CYS A 33 -10.75 8.43 -8.14
C CYS A 33 -9.93 9.64 -7.70
N GLY A 34 -8.68 9.73 -8.13
CA GLY A 34 -7.74 10.83 -7.84
C GLY A 34 -6.62 10.48 -6.85
N GLY A 35 -6.48 9.22 -6.46
CA GLY A 35 -5.41 8.71 -5.59
C GLY A 35 -5.91 8.09 -4.27
N ILE A 36 -4.98 7.66 -3.44
CA ILE A 36 -5.26 7.03 -2.14
C ILE A 36 -5.86 8.05 -1.16
N ILE A 37 -7.02 7.76 -0.60
CA ILE A 37 -7.71 8.64 0.37
C ILE A 37 -7.00 8.54 1.74
N ILE A 38 -6.65 9.70 2.31
CA ILE A 38 -6.08 9.80 3.66
C ILE A 38 -7.20 9.63 4.70
N GLY A 39 -6.94 8.80 5.72
CA GLY A 39 -7.90 8.55 6.81
C GLY A 39 -8.98 7.51 6.50
N LYS A 40 -8.92 6.83 5.34
CA LYS A 40 -9.91 5.80 4.95
C LYS A 40 -9.77 4.48 5.72
N GLY A 41 -8.68 4.27 6.45
CA GLY A 41 -8.37 3.02 7.15
C GLY A 41 -7.23 2.25 6.48
N ILE A 42 -7.30 0.91 6.52
CA ILE A 42 -6.22 0.05 6.03
C ILE A 42 -6.44 -0.29 4.55
N ILE A 43 -5.44 0.01 3.72
CA ILE A 43 -5.40 -0.37 2.31
C ILE A 43 -4.32 -1.44 2.13
N GLU A 44 -4.67 -2.55 1.51
CA GLU A 44 -3.78 -3.68 1.29
C GLU A 44 -3.29 -3.73 -0.15
N LEU A 45 -1.97 -3.78 -0.33
CA LEU A 45 -1.33 -4.08 -1.61
C LEU A 45 -0.99 -5.57 -1.64
N CYS A 46 -1.67 -6.34 -2.48
CA CYS A 46 -1.52 -7.78 -2.56
C CYS A 46 -0.90 -8.21 -3.89
N GLY A 47 -0.01 -9.20 -3.88
CA GLY A 47 0.61 -9.70 -5.12
C GLY A 47 1.78 -10.64 -4.86
N VAL A 48 2.20 -11.35 -5.90
CA VAL A 48 3.38 -12.21 -5.84
C VAL A 48 4.67 -11.39 -5.67
N PRO A 49 5.79 -12.00 -5.22
CA PRO A 49 7.08 -11.33 -5.25
C PRO A 49 7.40 -10.75 -6.62
N GLY A 50 7.95 -9.52 -6.66
CA GLY A 50 8.26 -8.84 -7.92
C GLY A 50 7.06 -8.18 -8.63
N SER A 51 5.86 -8.17 -8.05
CA SER A 51 4.69 -7.50 -8.64
C SER A 51 4.64 -5.97 -8.46
N GLY A 52 5.64 -5.36 -7.84
CA GLY A 52 5.72 -3.90 -7.70
C GLY A 52 5.17 -3.33 -6.39
N LYS A 53 4.75 -4.13 -5.41
CA LYS A 53 4.20 -3.66 -4.11
C LYS A 53 5.13 -2.68 -3.40
N THR A 54 6.37 -3.09 -3.12
CA THR A 54 7.41 -2.27 -2.47
C THR A 54 7.70 -0.99 -3.27
N LEU A 55 7.70 -1.06 -4.60
CA LEU A 55 7.88 0.12 -5.45
C LEU A 55 6.73 1.12 -5.25
N LEU A 56 5.48 0.65 -5.31
CA LEU A 56 4.31 1.51 -5.10
C LEU A 56 4.30 2.10 -3.68
N CYS A 57 4.69 1.33 -2.66
CA CYS A 57 4.87 1.82 -1.30
C CYS A 57 5.87 2.99 -1.22
N LYS A 58 7.03 2.87 -1.87
CA LYS A 58 8.05 3.93 -1.92
C LYS A 58 7.54 5.18 -2.63
N ILE A 59 6.81 5.02 -3.73
CA ILE A 59 6.18 6.13 -4.46
C ILE A 59 5.18 6.86 -3.58
N LEU A 60 4.32 6.13 -2.86
CA LEU A 60 3.33 6.74 -1.96
C LEU A 60 4.01 7.48 -0.80
N ALA A 61 5.11 6.93 -0.24
CA ALA A 61 5.89 7.58 0.82
C ALA A 61 6.57 8.89 0.37
N LEU A 62 6.91 9.00 -0.91
CA LEU A 62 7.44 10.23 -1.49
C LEU A 62 6.31 11.21 -1.85
N ASN A 63 5.24 10.72 -2.47
CA ASN A 63 4.18 11.57 -3.02
C ASN A 63 3.25 12.17 -1.94
N ILE A 64 3.19 11.58 -0.73
CA ILE A 64 2.48 12.20 0.42
C ILE A 64 3.06 13.58 0.77
N GLN A 65 4.31 13.84 0.40
CA GLN A 65 5.04 15.08 0.69
C GLN A 65 4.80 16.18 -0.34
N ILE A 66 4.08 15.90 -1.44
CA ILE A 66 3.72 16.90 -2.44
C ILE A 66 3.04 18.09 -1.75
N PRO A 67 3.53 19.33 -1.92
CA PRO A 67 3.04 20.50 -1.21
C PRO A 67 1.54 20.78 -1.41
N LYS A 68 0.88 21.26 -0.35
CA LYS A 68 -0.53 21.67 -0.41
C LYS A 68 -0.79 22.75 -1.46
N SER A 69 0.19 23.64 -1.69
CA SER A 69 0.09 24.73 -2.68
C SER A 69 -0.07 24.25 -4.13
N ILE A 70 0.24 22.96 -4.41
CA ILE A 70 0.05 22.34 -5.74
C ILE A 70 -0.92 21.15 -5.70
N GLY A 71 -1.75 21.08 -4.65
CA GLY A 71 -2.81 20.09 -4.50
C GLY A 71 -2.35 18.75 -3.93
N GLY A 72 -1.22 18.71 -3.24
CA GLY A 72 -0.76 17.55 -2.48
C GLY A 72 -1.09 17.64 -0.99
N PRO A 73 -0.84 16.58 -0.21
CA PRO A 73 -1.07 16.57 1.23
C PRO A 73 -0.05 17.36 2.06
N GLY A 74 1.22 17.41 1.63
CA GLY A 74 2.31 18.09 2.33
C GLY A 74 2.60 17.48 3.71
N LEU A 75 2.60 16.14 3.79
CA LEU A 75 2.77 15.36 5.03
C LEU A 75 3.97 14.42 4.91
N ASN A 76 4.42 13.87 6.03
CA ASN A 76 5.56 12.94 6.10
C ASN A 76 5.10 11.48 6.12
N ALA A 77 6.06 10.55 5.95
CA ALA A 77 5.81 9.12 5.94
C ALA A 77 6.56 8.38 7.05
N ILE A 78 5.96 7.29 7.55
CA ILE A 78 6.64 6.24 8.31
C ILE A 78 6.65 4.98 7.45
N TYR A 79 7.83 4.39 7.26
CA TYR A 79 8.03 3.15 6.52
C TYR A 79 8.60 2.06 7.44
N ILE A 80 7.78 1.05 7.71
CA ILE A 80 8.13 -0.11 8.53
C ILE A 80 8.45 -1.26 7.58
N ASP A 81 9.70 -1.70 7.56
CA ASP A 81 10.21 -2.72 6.64
C ASP A 81 10.52 -4.01 7.37
N SER A 82 9.84 -5.11 7.04
CA SER A 82 10.09 -6.44 7.59
C SER A 82 10.90 -7.35 6.65
N GLU A 83 10.99 -6.99 5.36
CA GLU A 83 11.63 -7.84 4.34
C GLU A 83 13.03 -7.35 3.92
N GLY A 84 13.41 -6.11 4.24
CA GLY A 84 14.66 -5.52 3.81
C GLY A 84 14.63 -5.02 2.36
N GLY A 85 13.43 -4.79 1.83
CA GLY A 85 13.25 -4.31 0.46
C GLY A 85 13.49 -2.80 0.27
N PHE A 86 13.73 -2.06 1.34
CA PHE A 86 13.95 -0.62 1.29
C PHE A 86 15.39 -0.30 0.87
N SER A 87 15.60 -0.06 -0.43
CA SER A 87 16.90 0.32 -1.00
C SER A 87 17.01 1.83 -1.15
N ASP A 88 18.07 2.43 -0.61
CA ASP A 88 18.35 3.86 -0.69
C ASP A 88 18.55 4.32 -2.14
N ASN A 89 19.35 3.60 -2.93
CA ASN A 89 19.60 3.93 -4.33
C ASN A 89 18.31 4.00 -5.15
N ARG A 90 17.42 3.01 -4.95
CA ARG A 90 16.14 2.97 -5.66
C ARG A 90 15.22 4.10 -5.21
N LEU A 91 15.23 4.46 -3.93
CA LEU A 91 14.45 5.58 -3.43
C LEU A 91 14.91 6.92 -4.01
N ARG A 92 16.24 7.12 -4.18
CA ARG A 92 16.82 8.31 -4.83
C ARG A 92 16.38 8.43 -6.29
N GLU A 93 16.35 7.33 -7.04
CA GLU A 93 15.87 7.34 -8.43
C GLU A 93 14.40 7.77 -8.51
N ILE A 94 13.55 7.16 -7.66
CA ILE A 94 12.12 7.47 -7.65
C ILE A 94 11.85 8.90 -7.18
N SER A 95 12.61 9.42 -6.21
CA SER A 95 12.42 10.77 -5.68
C SER A 95 12.61 11.87 -6.72
N LYS A 96 13.41 11.61 -7.77
CA LYS A 96 13.57 12.52 -8.92
C LYS A 96 12.24 12.73 -9.66
N SER A 97 11.43 11.68 -9.80
CA SER A 97 10.11 11.79 -10.47
C SER A 97 9.15 12.68 -9.67
N THR A 98 9.09 12.48 -8.35
CA THR A 98 8.27 13.32 -7.46
C THR A 98 8.75 14.77 -7.48
N LEU A 99 10.08 14.99 -7.42
CA LEU A 99 10.65 16.33 -7.48
C LEU A 99 10.38 17.02 -8.81
N ASN A 100 10.52 16.30 -9.93
CA ASN A 100 10.21 16.84 -11.26
C ASN A 100 8.74 17.26 -11.38
N TYR A 101 7.81 16.47 -10.83
CA TYR A 101 6.39 16.83 -10.77
C TYR A 101 6.17 18.13 -9.95
N ILE A 102 6.80 18.24 -8.79
CA ILE A 102 6.69 19.43 -7.93
C ILE A 102 7.22 20.66 -8.67
N ASN A 103 8.42 20.58 -9.26
CA ASN A 103 9.05 21.68 -9.97
C ASN A 103 8.32 22.11 -11.24
N ALA A 104 7.66 21.17 -11.94
CA ALA A 104 6.83 21.48 -13.11
C ALA A 104 5.57 22.28 -12.74
N LYS A 105 5.05 22.13 -11.50
CA LYS A 105 3.86 22.86 -11.04
C LYS A 105 4.20 24.19 -10.36
N LYS A 106 5.29 24.22 -9.60
CA LYS A 106 5.78 25.39 -8.92
C LYS A 106 7.27 25.23 -8.64
N LYS A 107 8.10 26.11 -9.17
CA LYS A 107 9.54 26.14 -8.80
C LYS A 107 9.63 26.42 -7.30
N THR A 108 10.00 25.43 -6.52
CA THR A 108 10.32 25.55 -5.09
C THR A 108 11.82 25.30 -4.94
N GLU A 109 12.57 26.35 -4.64
CA GLU A 109 14.03 26.26 -4.47
C GLU A 109 14.43 25.39 -3.27
N ASP A 110 13.52 25.19 -2.32
CA ASP A 110 13.80 24.50 -1.04
C ASP A 110 13.57 22.98 -1.07
N MET A 111 12.94 22.41 -2.10
CA MET A 111 12.63 20.97 -2.13
C MET A 111 13.68 20.22 -2.94
N THR A 112 14.39 19.31 -2.28
CA THR A 112 15.41 18.44 -2.89
C THR A 112 15.04 16.97 -2.73
N CYS A 113 15.67 16.09 -3.52
CA CYS A 113 15.52 14.65 -3.34
C CYS A 113 15.93 14.20 -1.94
N GLU A 114 16.94 14.82 -1.35
CA GLU A 114 17.41 14.52 0.00
C GLU A 114 16.38 14.90 1.06
N ASN A 115 15.72 16.06 0.90
CA ASN A 115 14.63 16.46 1.79
C ASN A 115 13.45 15.48 1.72
N LEU A 116 13.06 15.03 0.52
CA LEU A 116 12.02 14.02 0.34
C LEU A 116 12.39 12.71 1.03
N ILE A 117 13.63 12.27 0.96
CA ILE A 117 14.10 11.03 1.60
C ILE A 117 14.17 11.20 3.12
N LYS A 118 14.68 12.33 3.63
CA LYS A 118 14.80 12.65 5.06
C LYS A 118 13.45 12.66 5.79
N ASN A 119 12.39 13.04 5.09
CA ASN A 119 11.03 13.10 5.63
C ASN A 119 10.33 11.73 5.68
N ILE A 120 11.01 10.66 5.26
CA ILE A 120 10.55 9.28 5.44
C ILE A 120 11.24 8.69 6.67
N LYS A 121 10.48 8.44 7.73
CA LYS A 121 11.00 7.74 8.92
C LYS A 121 11.03 6.25 8.66
N TYR A 122 12.21 5.69 8.48
CA TYR A 122 12.43 4.27 8.23
C TYR A 122 12.63 3.49 9.54
N ILE A 123 11.91 2.39 9.68
CA ILE A 123 12.00 1.47 10.84
C ILE A 123 12.16 0.05 10.30
N ARG A 124 13.29 -0.59 10.62
CA ARG A 124 13.50 -2.01 10.32
C ARG A 124 12.96 -2.85 11.46
N ILE A 125 12.21 -3.91 11.14
CA ILE A 125 11.69 -4.90 12.11
C ILE A 125 11.92 -6.32 11.59
N PHE A 126 12.04 -7.29 12.48
CA PHE A 126 12.35 -8.67 12.14
C PHE A 126 11.26 -9.66 12.55
N ASP A 127 10.44 -9.32 13.55
CA ASP A 127 9.41 -10.20 14.08
C ASP A 127 8.12 -9.46 14.46
N LEU A 128 7.13 -10.22 14.93
CA LEU A 128 5.83 -9.70 15.30
C LEU A 128 5.87 -8.90 16.60
N GLU A 129 6.77 -9.23 17.53
CA GLU A 129 6.91 -8.54 18.82
C GLU A 129 7.46 -7.14 18.59
N GLU A 130 8.46 -7.00 17.73
CA GLU A 130 8.98 -5.71 17.30
C GLU A 130 7.90 -4.86 16.61
N LEU A 131 7.06 -5.47 15.75
CA LEU A 131 5.92 -4.75 15.19
C LEU A 131 4.99 -4.21 16.28
N ILE A 132 4.62 -5.06 17.25
CA ILE A 132 3.74 -4.65 18.36
C ILE A 132 4.37 -3.50 19.16
N ASN A 133 5.67 -3.57 19.44
CA ASN A 133 6.39 -2.50 20.13
C ASN A 133 6.38 -1.20 19.33
N VAL A 134 6.66 -1.27 18.03
CA VAL A 134 6.57 -0.10 17.14
C VAL A 134 5.16 0.47 17.14
N LEU A 135 4.11 -0.36 17.03
CA LEU A 135 2.72 0.11 17.05
C LEU A 135 2.36 0.88 18.33
N THR A 136 2.98 0.56 19.48
CA THR A 136 2.77 1.31 20.73
C THR A 136 3.46 2.68 20.74
N LEU A 137 4.52 2.86 19.95
CA LEU A 137 5.29 4.10 19.83
C LEU A 137 4.74 5.04 18.74
N LEU A 138 4.03 4.49 17.74
CA LEU A 138 3.51 5.28 16.62
C LEU A 138 2.66 6.48 17.02
N PRO A 139 1.76 6.43 18.05
CA PRO A 139 0.99 7.60 18.47
C PRO A 139 1.85 8.82 18.82
N SER A 140 2.95 8.61 19.53
CA SER A 140 3.89 9.69 19.89
C SER A 140 4.62 10.23 18.65
N MET A 141 4.97 9.35 17.73
CA MET A 141 5.63 9.74 16.46
C MET A 141 4.69 10.53 15.56
N CYS A 142 3.40 10.18 15.50
CA CYS A 142 2.41 10.88 14.69
C CYS A 142 2.14 12.29 15.20
N LYS A 143 2.04 12.48 16.53
CA LYS A 143 1.81 13.79 17.14
C LYS A 143 2.90 14.81 16.81
N ASN A 144 4.16 14.36 16.73
CA ASN A 144 5.32 15.26 16.66
C ASN A 144 5.86 15.49 15.24
N ASN A 145 5.40 14.75 14.22
CA ASN A 145 6.11 14.68 12.94
C ASN A 145 5.26 14.90 11.68
N ASN A 146 4.03 15.39 11.82
CA ASN A 146 3.13 15.67 10.69
C ASN A 146 3.00 14.47 9.74
N ILE A 147 2.77 13.27 10.29
CA ILE A 147 2.67 12.02 9.54
C ILE A 147 1.32 11.92 8.84
N GLY A 148 1.32 11.56 7.54
CA GLY A 148 0.11 11.34 6.76
C GLY A 148 -0.05 9.92 6.23
N ILE A 149 1.03 9.12 6.27
CA ILE A 149 1.00 7.72 5.84
C ILE A 149 1.92 6.86 6.70
N ILE A 150 1.44 5.65 7.03
CA ILE A 150 2.22 4.58 7.62
C ILE A 150 2.19 3.39 6.67
N ILE A 151 3.36 2.88 6.31
CA ILE A 151 3.52 1.73 5.42
C ILE A 151 4.14 0.58 6.21
N ILE A 152 3.58 -0.64 6.08
CA ILE A 152 4.13 -1.87 6.66
C ILE A 152 4.39 -2.86 5.52
N ASP A 153 5.66 -3.06 5.18
CA ASP A 153 6.09 -3.90 4.06
C ASP A 153 7.05 -5.01 4.52
N SER A 154 6.56 -6.24 4.76
CA SER A 154 5.20 -6.75 4.66
C SER A 154 4.64 -7.15 6.03
N ILE A 155 3.35 -7.00 6.20
CA ILE A 155 2.67 -7.50 7.40
C ILE A 155 2.48 -9.03 7.35
N SER A 156 2.31 -9.58 6.14
CA SER A 156 2.00 -10.99 5.96
C SER A 156 3.14 -11.92 6.39
N MET A 157 4.39 -11.51 6.20
CA MET A 157 5.55 -12.28 6.62
C MET A 157 5.57 -12.46 8.14
N LEU A 158 5.40 -11.38 8.88
CA LEU A 158 5.44 -11.37 10.36
C LEU A 158 4.33 -12.24 10.97
N ILE A 159 3.11 -12.12 10.47
CA ILE A 159 1.96 -12.89 10.97
C ILE A 159 2.08 -14.39 10.62
N ARG A 160 2.65 -14.73 9.46
CA ARG A 160 2.80 -16.13 9.03
C ARG A 160 3.86 -16.88 9.83
N ILE A 161 4.97 -16.23 10.15
CA ILE A 161 6.07 -16.84 10.91
C ILE A 161 5.68 -17.02 12.39
N CYS A 162 4.84 -16.11 12.89
CA CYS A 162 4.40 -16.17 14.27
C CYS A 162 3.49 -17.38 14.51
N ASN A 163 3.98 -18.32 15.32
CA ASN A 163 3.22 -19.49 15.83
C ASN A 163 2.47 -20.27 14.73
N LEU A 164 3.22 -20.87 13.80
CA LEU A 164 2.73 -21.58 12.61
C LEU A 164 1.61 -22.59 12.91
N ASN A 165 1.56 -23.17 14.11
CA ASN A 165 0.62 -24.23 14.52
C ASN A 165 -0.57 -23.70 15.35
N ASN A 166 -0.63 -22.40 15.69
CA ASN A 166 -1.71 -21.85 16.53
C ASN A 166 -2.57 -20.85 15.74
N GLN A 167 -3.53 -21.39 14.98
CA GLN A 167 -4.42 -20.59 14.15
C GLN A 167 -5.28 -19.59 14.96
N PRO A 168 -5.86 -19.95 16.13
CA PRO A 168 -6.59 -18.98 16.96
C PRO A 168 -5.73 -17.79 17.41
N TYR A 169 -4.48 -18.04 17.78
CA TYR A 169 -3.55 -16.97 18.18
C TYR A 169 -3.28 -16.01 17.02
N ARG A 170 -3.02 -16.54 15.80
CA ARG A 170 -2.83 -15.71 14.62
C ARG A 170 -4.02 -14.81 14.33
N LEU A 171 -5.24 -15.36 14.39
CA LEU A 171 -6.47 -14.58 14.19
C LEU A 171 -6.60 -13.46 15.21
N LYS A 172 -6.34 -13.75 16.49
CA LYS A 172 -6.35 -12.74 17.55
C LYS A 172 -5.32 -11.64 17.31
N MET A 173 -4.12 -11.98 16.85
CA MET A 173 -3.08 -11.00 16.51
C MET A 173 -3.46 -10.15 15.29
N GLN A 174 -3.99 -10.75 14.24
CA GLN A 174 -4.51 -10.02 13.08
C GLN A 174 -5.55 -8.99 13.50
N GLN A 175 -6.53 -9.39 14.30
CA GLN A 175 -7.59 -8.49 14.80
C GLN A 175 -7.02 -7.36 15.67
N LYS A 176 -6.09 -7.68 16.58
CA LYS A 176 -5.45 -6.67 17.45
C LYS A 176 -4.69 -5.65 16.64
N ILE A 177 -3.86 -6.10 15.69
CA ILE A 177 -3.05 -5.22 14.83
C ILE A 177 -3.96 -4.35 13.96
N ALA A 178 -4.93 -4.97 13.28
CA ALA A 178 -5.84 -4.24 12.40
C ALA A 178 -6.63 -3.17 13.16
N LYS A 179 -7.18 -3.50 14.34
CA LYS A 179 -7.90 -2.54 15.18
C LYS A 179 -7.01 -1.39 15.63
N THR A 180 -5.75 -1.66 16.00
CA THR A 180 -4.78 -0.61 16.36
C THR A 180 -4.53 0.32 15.18
N LEU A 181 -4.25 -0.23 13.99
CA LEU A 181 -4.00 0.54 12.77
C LEU A 181 -5.23 1.35 12.33
N GLU A 182 -6.42 0.77 12.42
CA GLU A 182 -7.68 1.45 12.09
C GLU A 182 -7.93 2.63 13.04
N ASN A 183 -7.74 2.45 14.36
CA ASN A 183 -7.87 3.51 15.33
C ASN A 183 -6.87 4.65 15.05
N MET A 184 -5.64 4.32 14.74
CA MET A 184 -4.61 5.30 14.35
C MET A 184 -4.99 6.07 13.09
N SER A 185 -5.50 5.38 12.07
CA SER A 185 -5.96 6.02 10.84
C SER A 185 -7.04 7.06 11.11
N LYS A 186 -7.99 6.76 12.00
CA LYS A 186 -9.09 7.66 12.39
C LYS A 186 -8.62 8.80 13.29
N GLU A 187 -7.84 8.48 14.32
CA GLU A 187 -7.40 9.45 15.34
C GLU A 187 -6.45 10.50 14.77
N TYR A 188 -5.51 10.08 13.91
CA TYR A 188 -4.48 10.95 13.33
C TYR A 188 -4.77 11.35 11.88
N SER A 189 -5.92 10.93 11.31
CA SER A 189 -6.29 11.22 9.92
C SER A 189 -5.15 10.88 8.95
N LEU A 190 -4.65 9.63 9.00
CA LEU A 190 -3.56 9.16 8.16
C LEU A 190 -3.92 7.89 7.38
N SER A 191 -3.25 7.63 6.27
CA SER A 191 -3.39 6.38 5.50
C SER A 191 -2.54 5.27 6.10
N ILE A 192 -3.08 4.06 6.14
CA ILE A 192 -2.34 2.83 6.46
C ILE A 192 -2.23 1.99 5.20
N ILE A 193 -1.00 1.73 4.76
CA ILE A 193 -0.72 0.81 3.65
C ILE A 193 -0.04 -0.42 4.21
N VAL A 194 -0.55 -1.60 3.89
CA VAL A 194 0.08 -2.87 4.24
C VAL A 194 0.33 -3.70 3.00
N THR A 195 1.47 -4.39 2.91
CA THR A 195 1.67 -5.34 1.83
C THR A 195 1.42 -6.77 2.28
N ASN A 196 0.82 -7.55 1.39
CA ASN A 196 0.51 -8.95 1.59
C ASN A 196 0.98 -9.78 0.39
N HIS A 197 1.47 -10.99 0.66
CA HIS A 197 1.85 -11.93 -0.38
C HIS A 197 0.66 -12.76 -0.87
N MET A 198 0.79 -13.27 -2.09
CA MET A 198 -0.13 -14.28 -2.62
C MET A 198 0.45 -15.68 -2.40
N THR A 199 -0.37 -16.61 -1.98
CA THR A 199 -0.03 -18.02 -1.80
C THR A 199 -0.91 -18.91 -2.67
N LYS A 200 -0.40 -20.10 -3.02
CA LYS A 200 -1.21 -21.11 -3.70
C LYS A 200 -2.23 -21.67 -2.71
N LYS A 201 -3.48 -21.80 -3.14
CA LYS A 201 -4.47 -22.56 -2.42
C LYS A 201 -4.16 -24.04 -2.60
N TYR A 202 -3.79 -24.75 -1.53
CA TYR A 202 -3.79 -26.20 -1.53
C TYR A 202 -5.24 -26.64 -1.26
N PHE A 203 -5.89 -27.22 -2.25
CA PHE A 203 -7.12 -27.95 -2.02
C PHE A 203 -6.73 -29.27 -1.33
N ASP A 204 -7.32 -29.54 -0.18
CA ASP A 204 -7.22 -30.83 0.48
C ASP A 204 -7.98 -31.83 -0.39
N ASP A 205 -7.25 -32.67 -1.13
CA ASP A 205 -7.81 -33.61 -2.11
C ASP A 205 -8.71 -34.69 -1.49
N GLN A 206 -8.85 -34.74 -0.15
CA GLN A 206 -9.65 -35.75 0.54
C GLN A 206 -11.16 -35.44 0.57
N LYS A 207 -11.62 -34.26 0.13
CA LYS A 207 -13.06 -33.89 0.14
C LYS A 207 -13.72 -33.74 -1.22
N LYS A 208 -13.08 -34.14 -2.33
CA LYS A 208 -13.63 -34.03 -3.68
C LYS A 208 -13.62 -35.36 -4.43
N LYS A 209 -14.50 -36.32 -4.02
CA LYS A 209 -14.88 -37.44 -4.91
C LYS A 209 -16.15 -37.17 -5.76
N ASP A 210 -16.81 -36.01 -5.63
CA ASP A 210 -18.12 -35.81 -6.22
C ASP A 210 -18.34 -34.56 -7.07
N GLN A 211 -17.28 -34.01 -7.72
CA GLN A 211 -17.52 -33.00 -8.76
C GLN A 211 -16.51 -33.12 -9.91
N PHE A 212 -16.87 -33.97 -10.86
CA PHE A 212 -16.37 -33.92 -12.24
C PHE A 212 -16.88 -32.64 -12.89
N ALA A 213 -16.05 -31.62 -12.95
CA ALA A 213 -16.02 -30.61 -14.02
C ALA A 213 -14.90 -29.57 -13.74
N ASN A 214 -14.05 -29.32 -14.72
CA ASN A 214 -13.02 -28.26 -14.84
C ASN A 214 -11.59 -28.60 -14.46
N VAL A 215 -11.07 -29.72 -14.97
CA VAL A 215 -9.63 -29.93 -15.16
C VAL A 215 -9.28 -29.53 -16.60
N ALA A 216 -9.33 -28.23 -16.93
CA ALA A 216 -8.89 -27.77 -18.25
C ALA A 216 -8.33 -26.33 -18.30
N THR A 217 -8.09 -25.66 -17.17
CA THR A 217 -7.34 -24.39 -17.24
C THR A 217 -6.36 -24.37 -16.07
N GLY A 218 -5.05 -24.51 -16.39
CA GLY A 218 -3.94 -24.46 -15.43
C GLY A 218 -3.73 -23.10 -14.74
N LYS A 219 -4.81 -22.43 -14.37
CA LYS A 219 -4.79 -21.22 -13.54
C LYS A 219 -4.57 -21.63 -12.10
N LYS A 220 -3.35 -21.50 -11.63
CA LYS A 220 -3.02 -21.62 -10.21
C LYS A 220 -3.83 -20.56 -9.44
N ASN A 221 -4.84 -21.00 -8.68
CA ASN A 221 -5.61 -20.10 -7.83
C ASN A 221 -4.69 -19.57 -6.73
N LEU A 222 -4.29 -18.31 -6.89
CA LEU A 222 -3.51 -17.56 -5.90
C LEU A 222 -4.48 -16.82 -4.98
N GLU A 223 -4.28 -16.92 -3.67
CA GLU A 223 -5.06 -16.19 -2.66
C GLU A 223 -4.14 -15.36 -1.75
N PRO A 224 -4.64 -14.23 -1.19
CA PRO A 224 -3.92 -13.47 -0.20
C PRO A 224 -3.55 -14.32 1.02
N SER A 225 -2.31 -14.29 1.44
CA SER A 225 -1.75 -15.22 2.42
C SER A 225 -2.32 -15.07 3.84
N LEU A 226 -2.92 -13.93 4.17
CA LEU A 226 -3.55 -13.69 5.48
C LEU A 226 -4.99 -14.22 5.56
N GLY A 227 -5.56 -14.66 4.43
CA GLY A 227 -6.86 -15.34 4.38
C GLY A 227 -8.06 -14.42 4.53
N LEU A 228 -9.26 -15.07 4.67
CA LEU A 228 -10.55 -14.38 4.67
C LEU A 228 -10.77 -13.51 5.92
N SER A 229 -10.27 -13.92 7.08
CA SER A 229 -10.40 -13.17 8.33
C SER A 229 -9.68 -11.81 8.27
N TRP A 230 -8.57 -11.71 7.55
CA TRP A 230 -7.91 -10.44 7.30
C TRP A 230 -8.69 -9.56 6.31
N ASN A 231 -9.37 -10.18 5.34
CA ASN A 231 -10.16 -9.45 4.34
C ASN A 231 -11.26 -8.58 4.96
N SER A 232 -11.86 -9.01 6.06
CA SER A 232 -12.90 -8.24 6.77
C SER A 232 -12.36 -7.06 7.59
N LEU A 233 -11.03 -6.95 7.73
CA LEU A 233 -10.35 -5.93 8.55
C LEU A 233 -9.74 -4.80 7.71
N ILE A 234 -9.74 -4.93 6.40
CA ILE A 234 -9.20 -3.92 5.47
C ILE A 234 -10.33 -3.16 4.76
N CYS A 235 -10.07 -1.90 4.42
CA CYS A 235 -11.05 -1.05 3.71
C CYS A 235 -10.99 -1.24 2.20
N GLU A 236 -9.81 -1.51 1.66
CA GLU A 236 -9.59 -1.68 0.22
C GLU A 236 -8.42 -2.63 -0.04
N ARG A 237 -8.52 -3.40 -1.12
CA ARG A 237 -7.44 -4.25 -1.62
C ARG A 237 -7.10 -3.89 -3.05
N LEU A 238 -5.82 -3.71 -3.30
CA LEU A 238 -5.25 -3.55 -4.64
C LEU A 238 -4.41 -4.78 -4.94
N ILE A 239 -4.81 -5.54 -5.96
CA ILE A 239 -4.10 -6.76 -6.39
C ILE A 239 -3.18 -6.38 -7.54
N LEU A 240 -1.87 -6.47 -7.31
CA LEU A 240 -0.83 -6.18 -8.29
C LEU A 240 -0.38 -7.49 -8.96
N LYS A 241 -0.40 -7.50 -10.28
CA LYS A 241 0.05 -8.64 -11.08
C LYS A 241 0.97 -8.15 -12.20
N ARG A 242 2.15 -8.77 -12.30
CA ARG A 242 3.02 -8.56 -13.46
C ARG A 242 2.43 -9.29 -14.65
N GLU A 243 2.14 -8.56 -15.72
CA GLU A 243 1.66 -9.14 -16.96
C GLU A 243 2.84 -9.80 -17.69
N LYS A 244 2.56 -10.97 -18.26
CA LYS A 244 3.49 -11.69 -19.13
C LYS A 244 2.96 -11.49 -20.53
N ASP A 245 3.62 -10.69 -21.35
CA ASP A 245 3.28 -10.67 -22.76
C ASP A 245 3.74 -11.97 -23.43
N LEU A 246 2.81 -12.56 -24.18
CA LEU A 246 3.06 -13.73 -25.02
C LEU A 246 3.84 -13.39 -26.30
N LYS A 247 4.10 -12.10 -26.56
CA LYS A 247 4.89 -11.61 -27.70
C LYS A 247 6.17 -10.97 -27.17
N ALA A 248 7.26 -11.60 -27.48
CA ALA A 248 8.62 -11.42 -26.96
C ALA A 248 9.27 -10.06 -27.25
N ASP A 249 8.70 -8.94 -26.78
CA ASP A 249 9.42 -7.68 -26.72
C ASP A 249 9.80 -7.37 -25.27
N SER A 250 11.06 -7.02 -25.04
CA SER A 250 11.67 -6.77 -23.74
C SER A 250 10.97 -5.69 -22.88
N GLU A 251 10.16 -4.84 -23.48
CA GLU A 251 9.38 -3.80 -22.82
C GLU A 251 8.15 -4.33 -22.04
N ALA A 252 7.59 -5.46 -22.48
CA ALA A 252 6.40 -6.06 -21.86
C ALA A 252 6.63 -6.62 -20.45
N LEU A 253 7.88 -6.97 -20.13
CA LEU A 253 8.28 -7.52 -18.81
C LEU A 253 8.06 -6.56 -17.64
N ASN A 254 7.82 -5.27 -17.91
CA ASN A 254 7.69 -4.23 -16.88
C ASN A 254 6.25 -3.73 -16.69
N THR A 255 5.26 -4.33 -17.36
CA THR A 255 3.85 -3.95 -17.21
C THR A 255 3.23 -4.63 -16.00
N ILE A 256 2.57 -3.83 -15.18
CA ILE A 256 1.81 -4.27 -14.00
C ILE A 256 0.34 -3.92 -14.21
N SER A 257 -0.54 -4.88 -13.99
CA SER A 257 -1.96 -4.63 -13.80
C SER A 257 -2.27 -4.50 -12.30
N VAL A 258 -3.17 -3.57 -11.98
CA VAL A 258 -3.71 -3.40 -10.63
C VAL A 258 -5.21 -3.53 -10.71
N THR A 259 -5.77 -4.41 -9.87
CA THR A 259 -7.21 -4.61 -9.76
C THR A 259 -7.66 -4.16 -8.37
N ASN A 260 -8.66 -3.29 -8.28
CA ASN A 260 -9.24 -2.86 -7.01
C ASN A 260 -10.35 -3.82 -6.52
N SER A 261 -10.92 -3.55 -5.35
CA SER A 261 -11.98 -4.37 -4.75
C SER A 261 -13.29 -4.39 -5.56
N PHE A 262 -13.48 -3.45 -6.48
CA PHE A 262 -14.66 -3.37 -7.37
C PHE A 262 -14.45 -4.08 -8.70
N GLY A 263 -13.26 -4.64 -8.94
CA GLY A 263 -12.90 -5.31 -10.20
C GLY A 263 -12.44 -4.38 -11.31
N GLU A 264 -12.28 -3.08 -11.03
CA GLU A 264 -11.67 -2.16 -11.98
C GLU A 264 -10.17 -2.44 -12.12
N VAL A 265 -9.64 -2.29 -13.35
CA VAL A 265 -8.26 -2.60 -13.66
C VAL A 265 -7.56 -1.38 -14.24
N ALA A 266 -6.39 -1.07 -13.69
CA ALA A 266 -5.45 -0.11 -14.24
C ALA A 266 -4.15 -0.79 -14.64
N PHE A 267 -3.46 -0.23 -15.64
CA PHE A 267 -2.16 -0.71 -16.09
C PHE A 267 -1.12 0.40 -15.95
N PHE A 268 0.09 0.03 -15.58
CA PHE A 268 1.24 0.93 -15.59
C PHE A 268 2.53 0.19 -15.94
N LYS A 269 3.52 0.91 -16.41
CA LYS A 269 4.88 0.40 -16.65
C LYS A 269 5.81 0.80 -15.51
N ILE A 270 6.72 -0.11 -15.14
CA ILE A 270 7.80 0.19 -14.20
C ILE A 270 9.04 0.58 -15.00
N ASN A 271 9.66 1.70 -14.62
CA ASN A 271 10.93 2.19 -15.17
C ASN A 271 11.92 2.59 -14.05
N LEU A 272 13.06 3.14 -14.43
CA LEU A 272 14.08 3.60 -13.48
C LEU A 272 13.55 4.73 -12.56
N ASN A 273 12.68 5.58 -13.04
CA ASN A 273 12.13 6.72 -12.28
C ASN A 273 10.87 6.36 -11.48
N GLY A 274 10.41 5.12 -11.49
CA GLY A 274 9.22 4.68 -10.75
C GLY A 274 8.18 4.01 -11.63
N ILE A 275 6.97 4.57 -11.70
CA ILE A 275 5.87 4.11 -12.54
C ILE A 275 5.48 5.20 -13.54
N GLN A 276 4.98 4.77 -14.69
CA GLN A 276 4.42 5.65 -15.72
C GLN A 276 3.17 5.02 -16.33
N ASP A 277 2.36 5.84 -16.98
CA ASP A 277 1.17 5.37 -17.70
C ASP A 277 1.57 4.36 -18.78
N TYR A 278 0.66 3.41 -18.99
CA TYR A 278 0.80 2.35 -20.00
C TYR A 278 0.54 2.89 -21.40
#